data_a31ed2cab7acbb76b843ed7940d1cb2c
#
_entry.id   a31ed2cab7acbb76b843ed7940d1cb2c
#
_cell.length_a   1.000
_cell.length_b   1.000
_cell.length_c   1.000
_cell.angle_alpha   90.00
_cell.angle_beta   90.00
_cell.angle_gamma   90.00
#
_symmetry.space_group_name_H-M   'P 1'
#
loop_
_entity.id
_entity.type
_entity.pdbx_description
1 polymer ?
#
loop_
_entity_poly.entity_id
_entity_poly.type
_entity_poly.pdbx_seq_one_letter_code
_entity_poly.pdbx_strand_id
1 'polypeptide(L)'
;MLHHSVFLAFKPTTTEEEKAYFIEESRKLAQIPGVMNLKVLEEFNATNPYTHGLGMDFEDQAAYDLYSNHPLHNQFVQEIWLPRVEKWQEIDFRELRVKS
;
A
#
# COMPACT_ATOMS: atom_id res chain seq x y z
N MET A 1 1.16 1.88 -17.62
CA MET A 1 0.59 1.90 -16.27
C MET A 1 1.51 1.16 -15.31
N LEU A 2 1.75 1.74 -14.15
CA LEU A 2 2.56 1.13 -13.10
C LEU A 2 1.64 0.57 -12.02
N HIS A 3 1.98 -0.59 -11.48
CA HIS A 3 1.24 -1.23 -10.39
C HIS A 3 2.12 -1.27 -9.15
N HIS A 4 1.76 -0.51 -8.14
CA HIS A 4 2.45 -0.45 -6.87
C HIS A 4 1.70 -1.30 -5.85
N SER A 5 2.40 -2.23 -5.21
CA SER A 5 1.81 -3.08 -4.18
C SER A 5 2.76 -3.15 -2.99
N VAL A 6 2.18 -3.19 -1.80
CA VAL A 6 2.94 -3.44 -0.58
C VAL A 6 2.14 -4.41 0.28
N PHE A 7 2.78 -5.50 0.67
CA PHE A 7 2.17 -6.52 1.52
C PHE A 7 2.77 -6.42 2.91
N LEU A 8 1.96 -6.66 3.93
CA LEU A 8 2.36 -6.36 5.31
C LEU A 8 1.83 -7.39 6.30
N ALA A 9 2.51 -7.47 7.44
CA ALA A 9 2.02 -8.15 8.62
C ALA A 9 2.04 -7.15 9.78
N PHE A 10 0.97 -7.14 10.55
CA PHE A 10 0.86 -6.26 11.72
C PHE A 10 1.74 -6.77 12.87
N LYS A 11 2.17 -5.86 13.74
CA LYS A 11 2.81 -6.23 14.99
C LYS A 11 1.84 -7.06 15.84
N PRO A 12 2.33 -8.05 16.61
CA PRO A 12 1.46 -8.83 17.49
C PRO A 12 0.66 -8.00 18.48
N THR A 13 1.16 -6.81 18.81
CA THR A 13 0.51 -5.88 19.74
C THR A 13 -0.58 -5.03 19.08
N THR A 14 -0.72 -5.08 17.76
CA THR A 14 -1.75 -4.31 17.05
C THR A 14 -3.12 -4.95 17.28
N THR A 15 -4.02 -4.19 17.89
CA THR A 15 -5.38 -4.68 18.20
C THR A 15 -6.26 -4.69 16.96
N GLU A 16 -7.41 -5.39 17.04
CA GLU A 16 -8.38 -5.40 15.94
C GLU A 16 -8.92 -3.99 15.66
N GLU A 17 -9.10 -3.18 16.67
CA GLU A 17 -9.53 -1.79 16.50
C GLU A 17 -8.47 -0.97 15.74
N GLU A 18 -7.20 -1.18 16.07
CA GLU A 18 -6.09 -0.50 15.39
C GLU A 18 -5.94 -0.94 13.93
N LYS A 19 -6.21 -2.23 13.65
CA LYS A 19 -6.22 -2.72 12.27
C LYS A 19 -7.34 -2.05 11.47
N ALA A 20 -8.52 -1.94 12.04
CA ALA A 20 -9.63 -1.25 11.40
C ALA A 20 -9.31 0.22 11.14
N TYR A 21 -8.69 0.88 12.09
CA TYR A 21 -8.23 2.26 11.95
C TYR A 21 -7.19 2.38 10.82
N PHE A 22 -6.22 1.47 10.79
CA PHE A 22 -5.22 1.40 9.73
C PHE A 22 -5.87 1.30 8.35
N ILE A 23 -6.84 0.43 8.20
CA ILE A 23 -7.55 0.22 6.93
C ILE A 23 -8.28 1.50 6.50
N GLU A 24 -8.99 2.15 7.41
CA GLU A 24 -9.68 3.40 7.11
C GLU A 24 -8.71 4.51 6.71
N GLU A 25 -7.59 4.63 7.42
CA GLU A 25 -6.59 5.64 7.10
C GLU A 25 -5.88 5.35 5.77
N SER A 26 -5.64 4.06 5.46
CA SER A 26 -5.03 3.70 4.19
C SER A 26 -5.90 4.07 2.98
N ARG A 27 -7.23 4.02 3.14
CA ARG A 27 -8.14 4.40 2.06
C ARG A 27 -8.04 5.87 1.69
N LYS A 28 -7.61 6.71 2.63
CA LYS A 28 -7.43 8.16 2.39
C LYS A 28 -6.27 8.45 1.45
N LEU A 29 -5.37 7.51 1.23
CA LEU A 29 -4.28 7.66 0.26
C LEU A 29 -4.81 7.86 -1.16
N ALA A 30 -6.05 7.44 -1.43
CA ALA A 30 -6.70 7.68 -2.72
C ALA A 30 -6.91 9.17 -3.02
N GLN A 31 -6.81 10.04 -2.02
CA GLN A 31 -6.93 11.50 -2.21
C GLN A 31 -5.66 12.12 -2.80
N ILE A 32 -4.54 11.39 -2.78
CA ILE A 32 -3.28 11.90 -3.37
C ILE A 32 -3.44 11.92 -4.89
N PRO A 33 -3.14 13.06 -5.53
CA PRO A 33 -3.25 13.15 -7.00
C PRO A 33 -2.42 12.07 -7.70
N GLY A 34 -3.02 11.43 -8.70
CA GLY A 34 -2.38 10.39 -9.48
C GLY A 34 -2.58 8.97 -8.97
N VAL A 35 -3.06 8.80 -7.76
CA VAL A 35 -3.41 7.47 -7.24
C VAL A 35 -4.68 6.98 -7.92
N MET A 36 -4.62 5.79 -8.51
CA MET A 36 -5.75 5.15 -9.18
C MET A 36 -5.95 3.74 -8.64
N ASN A 37 -7.21 3.31 -8.63
CA ASN A 37 -7.56 1.92 -8.33
C ASN A 37 -7.00 1.43 -6.99
N LEU A 38 -7.02 2.27 -5.97
CA LEU A 38 -6.56 1.87 -4.64
C LEU A 38 -7.37 0.70 -4.12
N LYS A 39 -6.68 -0.32 -3.66
CA LYS A 39 -7.27 -1.52 -3.07
C LYS A 39 -6.61 -1.83 -1.74
N VAL A 40 -7.42 -2.21 -0.77
CA VAL A 40 -6.94 -2.78 0.48
C VAL A 40 -7.22 -4.28 0.40
N LEU A 41 -6.18 -5.08 0.63
CA LEU A 41 -6.20 -6.51 0.36
C LEU A 41 -6.01 -7.29 1.66
N GLU A 42 -6.66 -8.46 1.75
CA GLU A 42 -6.37 -9.41 2.81
C GLU A 42 -6.03 -10.76 2.19
N GLU A 43 -5.12 -11.50 2.82
CA GLU A 43 -4.75 -12.82 2.35
C GLU A 43 -5.88 -13.81 2.64
N PHE A 44 -6.19 -14.67 1.66
CA PHE A 44 -7.21 -15.70 1.84
C PHE A 44 -6.64 -17.12 1.88
N ASN A 45 -5.37 -17.29 1.56
CA ASN A 45 -4.79 -18.62 1.32
C ASN A 45 -3.70 -19.01 2.31
N ALA A 46 -3.28 -18.12 3.18
CA ALA A 46 -2.31 -18.33 4.25
C ALA A 46 -1.00 -19.02 3.79
N THR A 47 -0.53 -18.68 2.58
CA THR A 47 0.66 -19.31 1.99
C THR A 47 1.95 -18.55 2.24
N ASN A 48 1.88 -17.38 2.87
CA ASN A 48 3.03 -16.52 3.14
C ASN A 48 2.82 -15.75 4.44
N PRO A 49 3.85 -15.05 4.94
CA PRO A 49 3.76 -14.37 6.24
C PRO A 49 3.01 -13.05 6.24
N TYR A 50 2.60 -12.54 5.05
CA TYR A 50 1.90 -11.26 4.95
C TYR A 50 0.40 -11.50 4.96
N THR A 51 -0.32 -10.74 5.76
CA THR A 51 -1.76 -10.94 5.97
C THR A 51 -2.61 -9.92 5.24
N HIS A 52 -2.05 -8.76 4.92
CA HIS A 52 -2.76 -7.67 4.27
C HIS A 52 -1.88 -7.02 3.20
N GLY A 53 -2.51 -6.22 2.35
CA GLY A 53 -1.78 -5.49 1.33
C GLY A 53 -2.51 -4.24 0.91
N LEU A 54 -1.77 -3.34 0.29
CA LEU A 54 -2.28 -2.17 -0.41
C LEU A 54 -1.83 -2.26 -1.85
N GLY A 55 -2.74 -1.98 -2.77
CA GLY A 55 -2.42 -1.93 -4.19
C GLY A 55 -2.95 -0.64 -4.79
N MET A 56 -2.21 -0.06 -5.73
CA MET A 56 -2.65 1.12 -6.46
C MET A 56 -1.92 1.22 -7.78
N ASP A 57 -2.50 1.96 -8.70
CA ASP A 57 -1.95 2.15 -10.02
C ASP A 57 -1.56 3.60 -10.24
N PHE A 58 -0.52 3.81 -11.07
CA PHE A 58 -0.07 5.13 -11.49
C PHE A 58 0.08 5.13 -13.00
N GLU A 59 -0.27 6.25 -13.62
CA GLU A 59 -0.16 6.37 -15.07
C GLU A 59 1.30 6.27 -15.53
N ASP A 60 2.21 6.88 -14.77
CA ASP A 60 3.63 6.94 -15.10
C ASP A 60 4.51 7.14 -13.86
N GLN A 61 5.82 7.17 -14.08
CA GLN A 61 6.80 7.36 -13.01
C GLN A 61 6.62 8.69 -12.28
N ALA A 62 6.26 9.74 -13.00
CA ALA A 62 6.07 11.06 -12.39
C ALA A 62 4.93 11.04 -11.36
N ALA A 63 3.84 10.36 -11.68
CA ALA A 63 2.71 10.19 -10.75
C ALA A 63 3.11 9.38 -9.52
N TYR A 64 3.88 8.31 -9.71
CA TYR A 64 4.41 7.51 -8.62
C TYR A 64 5.33 8.35 -7.71
N ASP A 65 6.24 9.11 -8.30
CA ASP A 65 7.17 9.95 -7.54
C ASP A 65 6.42 11.03 -6.74
N LEU A 66 5.39 11.61 -7.32
CA LEU A 66 4.53 12.58 -6.62
C LEU A 66 3.90 11.94 -5.38
N TYR A 67 3.38 10.73 -5.51
CA TYR A 67 2.80 9.97 -4.41
C TYR A 67 3.84 9.71 -3.31
N SER A 68 5.00 9.17 -3.70
CA SER A 68 6.04 8.79 -2.75
C SER A 68 6.56 9.95 -1.92
N ASN A 69 6.55 11.16 -2.48
CA ASN A 69 7.03 12.36 -1.82
C ASN A 69 5.91 13.23 -1.24
N HIS A 70 4.67 12.80 -1.39
CA HIS A 70 3.53 13.61 -0.94
C HIS A 70 3.44 13.64 0.59
N PRO A 71 3.12 14.79 1.20
CA PRO A 71 2.98 14.89 2.66
C PRO A 71 2.00 13.90 3.27
N LEU A 72 0.88 13.61 2.60
CA LEU A 72 -0.11 12.65 3.11
C LEU A 72 0.46 11.23 3.15
N HIS A 73 1.29 10.85 2.17
CA HIS A 73 1.97 9.56 2.17
C HIS A 73 2.96 9.49 3.32
N ASN A 74 3.79 10.51 3.47
CA ASN A 74 4.82 10.53 4.52
C ASN A 74 4.19 10.51 5.91
N GLN A 75 3.12 11.25 6.11
CA GLN A 75 2.38 11.26 7.37
C GLN A 75 1.78 9.89 7.67
N PHE A 76 1.18 9.25 6.66
CA PHE A 76 0.63 7.90 6.80
C PHE A 76 1.71 6.91 7.23
N VAL A 77 2.89 6.95 6.60
CA VAL A 77 4.00 6.07 6.95
C VAL A 77 4.42 6.29 8.40
N GLN A 78 4.63 7.53 8.82
CA GLN A 78 5.16 7.84 10.14
C GLN A 78 4.14 7.58 11.25
N GLU A 79 2.87 7.95 11.05
CA GLU A 79 1.87 7.96 12.12
C GLU A 79 0.98 6.72 12.13
N ILE A 80 0.77 6.08 10.99
CA ILE A 80 -0.16 4.97 10.87
C ILE A 80 0.58 3.65 10.64
N TRP A 81 1.50 3.63 9.68
CA TRP A 81 2.19 2.42 9.25
C TRP A 81 3.21 1.92 10.28
N LEU A 82 4.22 2.72 10.56
CA LEU A 82 5.35 2.30 11.41
C LEU A 82 4.93 1.85 12.82
N PRO A 83 3.95 2.48 13.47
CA PRO A 83 3.51 2.00 14.78
C PRO A 83 2.82 0.64 14.78
N ARG A 84 2.27 0.20 13.64
CA ARG A 84 1.39 -0.97 13.55
C ARG A 84 1.92 -2.13 12.73
N VAL A 85 2.85 -1.86 11.82
CA VAL A 85 3.35 -2.88 10.87
C VAL A 85 4.69 -3.41 11.34
N GLU A 86 4.81 -4.74 11.42
CA GLU A 86 6.04 -5.41 11.83
C GLU A 86 7.00 -5.62 10.66
N LYS A 87 6.47 -6.06 9.52
CA LYS A 87 7.27 -6.34 8.33
C LYS A 87 6.43 -6.12 7.09
N TRP A 88 7.12 -5.86 5.97
CA TRP A 88 6.43 -5.63 4.70
C TRP A 88 7.33 -5.98 3.53
N GLN A 89 6.68 -6.15 2.37
CA GLN A 89 7.33 -6.40 1.09
C GLN A 89 6.69 -5.51 0.05
N GLU A 90 7.47 -4.63 -0.55
CA GLU A 90 7.03 -3.80 -1.66
C GLU A 90 7.27 -4.53 -2.97
N ILE A 91 6.28 -4.54 -3.84
CA ILE A 91 6.38 -5.19 -5.16
C ILE A 91 5.76 -4.25 -6.18
N ASP A 92 6.59 -3.77 -7.10
CA ASP A 92 6.19 -2.80 -8.10
C ASP A 92 6.35 -3.41 -9.49
N PHE A 93 5.27 -3.39 -10.27
CA PHE A 93 5.24 -3.99 -11.59
C PHE A 93 4.79 -3.00 -12.65
N ARG A 94 5.20 -3.27 -13.86
CA ARG A 94 4.56 -2.74 -15.06
C ARG A 94 4.35 -3.90 -16.02
N GLU A 95 3.38 -3.74 -16.91
CA GLU A 95 3.11 -4.75 -17.90
C GLU A 95 4.29 -4.85 -18.86
N LEU A 96 4.73 -6.08 -19.14
CA LEU A 96 5.81 -6.32 -20.09
C LEU A 96 5.30 -6.06 -21.50
N ARG A 97 5.98 -5.19 -22.24
CA ARG A 97 5.65 -4.92 -23.62
C ARG A 97 6.28 -5.99 -24.50
N VAL A 98 5.44 -6.65 -25.25
CA VAL A 98 5.90 -7.62 -26.26
C VAL A 98 5.93 -6.88 -27.59
N LYS A 99 7.11 -6.81 -28.23
CA LYS A 99 7.22 -6.29 -29.59
C LYS A 99 6.72 -7.35 -30.55
N SER A 100 5.74 -6.98 -31.33
CA SER A 100 5.23 -7.83 -32.41
C SER A 100 6.09 -7.68 -33.66
#